data_ec902d449192c04c3c03393c26c4a73b
#
_entry.id   ec902d449192c04c3c03393c26c4a73b
#
_cell.length_a   1.000
_cell.length_b   1.000
_cell.length_c   1.000
_cell.angle_alpha   90.00
_cell.angle_beta   90.00
_cell.angle_gamma   90.00
#
_symmetry.space_group_name_H-M   'P 1'
#
loop_
_entity.id
_entity.type
_entity.pdbx_description
1 polymer ?
#
loop_
_entity_poly.entity_id
_entity_poly.type
_entity_poly.pdbx_seq_one_letter_code
_entity_poly.pdbx_strand_id
1 'polypeptide(L)'
;MKPFASSADLTAKTETLEILAEGVYALTAEGDPNVGAIEGEDFLVCIEARATPVVAREWIARLREHTDKPVKYLVLTHYHAVRVLGASAFGAGTIISSAMTRRLIAERGLQDWASELGRMPRLFKEPDSIPGLTWPQVTFKDRLTIELGGDRGQLELQFLGRGHTAGDIVAWYDRHKVLF
;
A
#
# COMPACT_ATOMS: atom_id res chain seq x y z
N MET A 1 -8.54 -26.46 16.38
CA MET A 1 -7.57 -25.74 15.51
C MET A 1 -7.74 -24.25 15.80
N LYS A 2 -6.70 -23.51 16.16
CA LYS A 2 -6.83 -22.04 16.29
C LYS A 2 -7.15 -21.48 14.90
N PRO A 3 -8.14 -20.58 14.75
CA PRO A 3 -8.39 -19.94 13.47
C PRO A 3 -7.14 -19.22 13.00
N PHE A 4 -6.94 -19.15 11.69
CA PHE A 4 -5.86 -18.38 11.09
C PHE A 4 -5.97 -16.92 11.54
N ALA A 5 -4.86 -16.28 11.92
CA ALA A 5 -4.86 -14.96 12.57
C ALA A 5 -5.64 -13.87 11.81
N SER A 6 -5.73 -13.97 10.49
CA SER A 6 -6.48 -13.05 9.64
C SER A 6 -7.95 -13.44 9.40
N SER A 7 -8.41 -14.58 9.92
CA SER A 7 -9.79 -15.01 9.75
C SER A 7 -10.59 -14.77 11.03
N ALA A 8 -11.66 -13.97 10.92
CA ALA A 8 -12.57 -13.64 12.02
C ALA A 8 -11.94 -12.89 13.21
N ASP A 9 -10.79 -12.23 13.01
CA ASP A 9 -10.25 -11.31 14.02
C ASP A 9 -11.01 -9.98 13.96
N LEU A 10 -11.92 -9.80 14.91
CA LEU A 10 -12.72 -8.58 15.07
C LEU A 10 -12.17 -7.65 16.16
N THR A 11 -11.06 -8.01 16.78
CA THR A 11 -10.44 -7.20 17.83
C THR A 11 -9.80 -5.95 17.24
N ALA A 12 -10.12 -4.79 17.81
CA ALA A 12 -9.47 -3.54 17.44
C ALA A 12 -7.97 -3.64 17.69
N LYS A 13 -7.17 -3.13 16.73
CA LYS A 13 -5.71 -3.09 16.83
C LYS A 13 -5.22 -1.68 17.10
N THR A 14 -4.11 -1.59 17.79
CA THR A 14 -3.40 -0.31 17.94
C THR A 14 -2.49 -0.11 16.75
N GLU A 15 -2.74 0.93 16.00
CA GLU A 15 -1.87 1.35 14.90
C GLU A 15 -0.77 2.27 15.43
N THR A 16 0.46 1.99 15.08
CA THR A 16 1.63 2.80 15.44
C THR A 16 2.24 3.41 14.18
N LEU A 17 2.40 4.75 14.18
CA LEU A 17 3.22 5.41 13.17
C LEU A 17 4.67 5.35 13.64
N GLU A 18 5.53 4.80 12.80
CA GLU A 18 6.96 4.66 13.02
C GLU A 18 7.73 5.51 12.01
N ILE A 19 8.69 6.28 12.49
CA ILE A 19 9.68 6.98 11.65
C ILE A 19 10.90 6.06 11.57
N LEU A 20 10.98 5.30 10.47
CA LEU A 20 12.04 4.31 10.28
C LEU A 20 13.40 4.95 9.99
N ALA A 21 13.38 6.10 9.33
CA ALA A 21 14.53 6.93 9.02
C ALA A 21 14.03 8.33 8.63
N GLU A 22 14.93 9.27 8.38
CA GLU A 22 14.56 10.60 7.89
C GLU A 22 13.78 10.51 6.57
N GLY A 23 12.52 10.98 6.61
CA GLY A 23 11.61 10.92 5.45
C GLY A 23 11.12 9.52 5.09
N VAL A 24 11.16 8.56 6.03
CA VAL A 24 10.66 7.19 5.82
C VAL A 24 9.72 6.81 6.96
N TYR A 25 8.48 6.57 6.62
CA TYR A 25 7.38 6.35 7.55
C TYR A 25 6.72 5.00 7.33
N ALA A 26 6.30 4.36 8.41
CA ALA A 26 5.46 3.18 8.36
C ALA A 26 4.29 3.33 9.34
N LEU A 27 3.12 2.83 8.97
CA LEU A 27 2.01 2.61 9.88
C LEU A 27 1.85 1.10 10.03
N THR A 28 2.03 0.63 11.25
CA THR A 28 2.03 -0.80 11.58
C THR A 28 0.96 -1.14 12.59
N ALA A 29 0.42 -2.35 12.51
CA ALA A 29 -0.40 -2.96 13.54
C ALA A 29 -0.27 -4.47 13.49
N GLU A 30 -0.39 -5.13 14.64
CA GLU A 30 -0.24 -6.59 14.71
C GLU A 30 -1.33 -7.32 13.90
N GLY A 31 -0.92 -8.05 12.87
CA GLY A 31 -1.80 -8.85 12.02
C GLY A 31 -2.59 -8.06 10.98
N ASP A 32 -2.44 -6.75 10.91
CA ASP A 32 -3.11 -5.89 9.93
C ASP A 32 -2.18 -5.52 8.76
N PRO A 33 -2.76 -5.08 7.64
CA PRO A 33 -1.99 -4.57 6.52
C PRO A 33 -1.19 -3.31 6.91
N ASN A 34 0.13 -3.41 6.88
CA ASN A 34 1.01 -2.26 7.05
C ASN A 34 1.06 -1.41 5.79
N VAL A 35 1.36 -0.14 5.94
CA VAL A 35 1.56 0.82 4.84
C VAL A 35 2.80 1.66 5.09
N GLY A 36 3.37 2.23 4.04
CA GLY A 36 4.57 3.04 4.14
C GLY A 36 4.51 4.32 3.31
N ALA A 37 5.46 5.21 3.58
CA ALA A 37 5.73 6.38 2.75
C ALA A 37 7.21 6.73 2.77
N ILE A 38 7.73 7.16 1.62
CA ILE A 38 9.11 7.61 1.43
C ILE A 38 9.08 8.99 0.78
N GLU A 39 9.82 9.93 1.36
CA GLU A 39 9.99 11.26 0.78
C GLU A 39 11.00 11.26 -0.35
N GLY A 40 10.58 11.76 -1.50
CA GLY A 40 11.47 12.32 -2.49
C GLY A 40 11.86 13.77 -2.14
N GLU A 41 12.50 14.47 -3.08
CA GLU A 41 12.91 15.86 -2.90
C GLU A 41 11.68 16.77 -2.68
N ASP A 42 10.64 16.64 -3.51
CA ASP A 42 9.44 17.48 -3.50
C ASP A 42 8.11 16.71 -3.57
N PHE A 43 8.15 15.39 -3.36
CA PHE A 43 6.98 14.51 -3.43
C PHE A 43 7.07 13.35 -2.45
N LEU A 44 5.96 12.61 -2.30
CA LEU A 44 5.88 11.34 -1.59
C LEU A 44 5.67 10.18 -2.55
N VAL A 45 6.31 9.05 -2.22
CA VAL A 45 5.95 7.72 -2.69
C VAL A 45 5.25 7.00 -1.54
N CYS A 46 3.95 6.74 -1.67
CA CYS A 46 3.22 5.92 -0.71
C CYS A 46 3.21 4.46 -1.14
N ILE A 47 3.28 3.54 -0.18
CA ILE A 47 3.29 2.10 -0.40
C ILE A 47 2.07 1.52 0.31
N GLU A 48 1.21 0.84 -0.47
CA GLU A 48 -0.10 0.33 -0.09
C GLU A 48 -1.14 1.43 0.18
N ALA A 49 -2.41 1.12 -0.11
CA ALA A 49 -3.49 2.09 -0.11
C ALA A 49 -4.54 1.90 0.99
N ARG A 50 -4.41 0.90 1.85
CA ARG A 50 -5.46 0.53 2.82
C ARG A 50 -6.73 -0.03 2.16
N ALA A 51 -7.70 -0.46 3.00
CA ALA A 51 -8.91 -1.13 2.54
C ALA A 51 -9.99 -0.18 2.00
N THR A 52 -10.08 1.04 2.52
CA THR A 52 -11.09 2.02 2.09
C THR A 52 -10.51 3.43 2.00
N PRO A 53 -11.12 4.33 1.23
CA PRO A 53 -10.73 5.73 1.19
C PRO A 53 -10.77 6.42 2.56
N VAL A 54 -11.66 5.98 3.46
CA VAL A 54 -11.77 6.56 4.81
C VAL A 54 -10.54 6.24 5.64
N VAL A 55 -10.15 4.95 5.74
CA VAL A 55 -8.94 4.57 6.51
C VAL A 55 -7.66 5.02 5.82
N ALA A 56 -7.68 5.19 4.50
CA ALA A 56 -6.57 5.79 3.77
C ALA A 56 -6.38 7.28 4.15
N ARG A 57 -7.47 8.04 4.26
CA ARG A 57 -7.41 9.45 4.74
C ARG A 57 -6.89 9.55 6.17
N GLU A 58 -7.22 8.61 7.04
CA GLU A 58 -6.67 8.56 8.41
C GLU A 58 -5.14 8.41 8.39
N TRP A 59 -4.61 7.55 7.53
CA TRP A 59 -3.18 7.41 7.31
C TRP A 59 -2.55 8.69 6.74
N ILE A 60 -3.14 9.26 5.70
CA ILE A 60 -2.66 10.51 5.09
C ILE A 60 -2.63 11.64 6.12
N ALA A 61 -3.65 11.75 6.97
CA ALA A 61 -3.71 12.76 8.02
C ALA A 61 -2.51 12.65 8.98
N ARG A 62 -2.14 11.42 9.39
CA ARG A 62 -0.94 11.20 10.22
C ARG A 62 0.35 11.57 9.49
N LEU A 63 0.45 11.28 8.18
CA LEU A 63 1.60 11.71 7.38
C LEU A 63 1.72 13.24 7.33
N ARG A 64 0.60 13.95 7.29
CA ARG A 64 0.57 15.43 7.26
C ARG A 64 1.07 16.08 8.54
N GLU A 65 1.22 15.35 9.63
CA GLU A 65 1.91 15.83 10.84
C GLU A 65 3.43 15.92 10.66
N HIS A 66 3.98 15.27 9.61
CA HIS A 66 5.41 15.16 9.34
C HIS A 66 5.86 15.79 8.03
N THR A 67 4.98 15.83 7.01
CA THR A 67 5.33 16.28 5.67
C THR A 67 4.14 16.82 4.89
N ASP A 68 4.33 17.94 4.18
CA ASP A 68 3.33 18.55 3.31
C ASP A 68 3.49 18.15 1.83
N LYS A 69 4.50 17.33 1.50
CA LYS A 69 4.81 16.95 0.13
C LYS A 69 3.63 16.21 -0.52
N PRO A 70 3.29 16.51 -1.79
CA PRO A 70 2.21 15.84 -2.49
C PRO A 70 2.55 14.38 -2.77
N VAL A 71 1.53 13.53 -2.76
CA VAL A 71 1.69 12.13 -3.18
C VAL A 71 1.79 12.07 -4.70
N LYS A 72 2.97 11.79 -5.22
CA LYS A 72 3.22 11.62 -6.65
C LYS A 72 2.99 10.21 -7.11
N TYR A 73 3.45 9.24 -6.32
CA TYR A 73 3.34 7.82 -6.63
C TYR A 73 2.66 7.06 -5.50
N LEU A 74 1.78 6.13 -5.87
CA LEU A 74 1.23 5.11 -5.00
C LEU A 74 1.64 3.76 -5.55
N VAL A 75 2.39 2.98 -4.77
CA VAL A 75 2.86 1.65 -5.11
C VAL A 75 1.97 0.60 -4.47
N LEU A 76 1.45 -0.32 -5.26
CA LEU A 76 0.68 -1.47 -4.80
C LEU A 76 1.56 -2.70 -4.89
N THR A 77 1.88 -3.33 -3.75
CA THR A 77 2.78 -4.49 -3.72
C THR A 77 2.10 -5.74 -4.26
N HIS A 78 0.79 -5.87 -4.04
CA HIS A 78 -0.04 -6.96 -4.57
C HIS A 78 -1.52 -6.56 -4.66
N TYR A 79 -2.41 -7.49 -5.05
CA TYR A 79 -3.77 -7.16 -5.49
C TYR A 79 -4.86 -7.21 -4.40
N HIS A 80 -4.56 -7.64 -3.17
CA HIS A 80 -5.59 -7.84 -2.15
C HIS A 80 -6.34 -6.54 -1.80
N ALA A 81 -7.65 -6.67 -1.66
CA ALA A 81 -8.59 -5.56 -1.45
C ALA A 81 -8.21 -4.66 -0.26
N VAL A 82 -7.76 -5.26 0.85
CA VAL A 82 -7.31 -4.54 2.06
C VAL A 82 -6.07 -3.65 1.84
N ARG A 83 -5.44 -3.74 0.68
CA ARG A 83 -4.22 -3.02 0.30
C ARG A 83 -4.44 -1.98 -0.79
N VAL A 84 -5.48 -2.17 -1.61
CA VAL A 84 -5.59 -1.41 -2.87
C VAL A 84 -6.81 -0.51 -2.94
N LEU A 85 -7.93 -0.82 -2.25
CA LEU A 85 -9.20 -0.14 -2.50
C LEU A 85 -9.29 1.29 -1.94
N GLY A 86 -8.41 1.67 -1.03
CA GLY A 86 -8.31 3.04 -0.51
C GLY A 86 -7.62 4.04 -1.44
N ALA A 87 -7.10 3.61 -2.59
CA ALA A 87 -6.22 4.38 -3.47
C ALA A 87 -6.78 5.74 -3.90
N SER A 88 -8.09 5.87 -4.07
CA SER A 88 -8.73 7.14 -4.48
C SER A 88 -8.52 8.29 -3.49
N ALA A 89 -8.20 7.99 -2.22
CA ALA A 89 -7.96 9.01 -1.19
C ALA A 89 -6.61 9.72 -1.33
N PHE A 90 -5.64 9.09 -1.99
CA PHE A 90 -4.27 9.62 -2.06
C PHE A 90 -4.11 10.79 -3.03
N GLY A 91 -5.00 10.93 -4.01
CA GLY A 91 -4.81 11.91 -5.09
C GLY A 91 -3.48 11.71 -5.84
N ALA A 92 -2.96 10.48 -5.83
CA ALA A 92 -1.67 10.17 -6.43
C ALA A 92 -1.66 10.45 -7.93
N GLY A 93 -0.58 11.07 -8.41
CA GLY A 93 -0.40 11.32 -9.84
C GLY A 93 -0.30 10.04 -10.66
N THR A 94 0.25 8.98 -10.06
CA THR A 94 0.43 7.68 -10.73
C THR A 94 0.36 6.54 -9.72
N ILE A 95 -0.42 5.51 -10.05
CA ILE A 95 -0.47 4.24 -9.31
C ILE A 95 0.39 3.22 -10.06
N ILE A 96 1.31 2.56 -9.35
CA ILE A 96 2.30 1.63 -9.90
C ILE A 96 2.10 0.24 -9.28
N SER A 97 2.23 -0.80 -10.08
CA SER A 97 2.29 -2.19 -9.61
C SER A 97 3.08 -3.09 -10.56
N SER A 98 3.26 -4.37 -10.21
CA SER A 98 3.65 -5.34 -11.21
C SER A 98 2.53 -5.53 -12.26
N ALA A 99 2.90 -5.93 -13.47
CA ALA A 99 1.92 -6.28 -14.52
C ALA A 99 1.00 -7.44 -14.08
N MET A 100 1.52 -8.37 -13.27
CA MET A 100 0.76 -9.48 -12.75
C MET A 100 -0.25 -9.03 -11.68
N THR A 101 0.13 -8.12 -10.78
CA THR A 101 -0.80 -7.51 -9.80
C THR A 101 -1.98 -6.84 -10.50
N ARG A 102 -1.72 -6.02 -11.54
CA ARG A 102 -2.79 -5.40 -12.33
C ARG A 102 -3.71 -6.44 -12.99
N ARG A 103 -3.13 -7.52 -13.52
CA ARG A 103 -3.90 -8.63 -14.09
C ARG A 103 -4.77 -9.32 -13.03
N LEU A 104 -4.24 -9.58 -11.84
CA LEU A 104 -5.00 -10.19 -10.73
C LEU A 104 -6.11 -9.28 -10.22
N ILE A 105 -5.92 -7.96 -10.20
CA ILE A 105 -7.01 -7.01 -9.92
C ILE A 105 -8.14 -7.18 -10.94
N ALA A 106 -7.83 -7.29 -12.23
CA ALA A 106 -8.82 -7.48 -13.28
C ALA A 106 -9.55 -8.84 -13.18
N GLU A 107 -8.82 -9.91 -12.88
CA GLU A 107 -9.37 -11.27 -12.86
C GLU A 107 -10.12 -11.59 -11.55
N ARG A 108 -9.65 -11.07 -10.41
CA ARG A 108 -10.07 -11.51 -9.07
C ARG A 108 -10.48 -10.38 -8.13
N GLY A 109 -10.26 -9.13 -8.48
CA GLY A 109 -10.41 -8.01 -7.56
C GLY A 109 -11.79 -7.92 -6.92
N LEU A 110 -12.87 -8.16 -7.66
CA LEU A 110 -14.24 -8.16 -7.09
C LEU A 110 -14.47 -9.36 -6.15
N GLN A 111 -13.97 -10.54 -6.50
CA GLN A 111 -14.07 -11.72 -5.66
C GLN A 111 -13.27 -11.54 -4.37
N ASP A 112 -12.07 -11.01 -4.48
CA ASP A 112 -11.19 -10.74 -3.35
C ASP A 112 -11.80 -9.69 -2.42
N TRP A 113 -12.33 -8.59 -2.97
CA TRP A 113 -13.06 -7.58 -2.19
C TRP A 113 -14.19 -8.18 -1.37
N ALA A 114 -15.07 -8.95 -2.00
CA ALA A 114 -16.17 -9.61 -1.29
C ALA A 114 -15.67 -10.58 -0.19
N SER A 115 -14.61 -11.33 -0.48
CA SER A 115 -13.98 -12.25 0.47
C SER A 115 -13.35 -11.52 1.66
N GLU A 116 -12.54 -10.48 1.40
CA GLU A 116 -11.85 -9.74 2.44
C GLU A 116 -12.80 -8.95 3.34
N LEU A 117 -13.82 -8.31 2.75
CA LEU A 117 -14.88 -7.63 3.49
C LEU A 117 -15.63 -8.61 4.42
N GLY A 118 -15.92 -9.82 3.93
CA GLY A 118 -16.58 -10.84 4.74
C GLY A 118 -15.70 -11.39 5.87
N ARG A 119 -14.39 -11.51 5.66
CA ARG A 119 -13.44 -12.07 6.65
C ARG A 119 -12.95 -11.04 7.66
N MET A 120 -12.73 -9.79 7.23
CA MET A 120 -12.12 -8.73 8.03
C MET A 120 -12.92 -7.42 7.94
N PRO A 121 -14.23 -7.42 8.29
CA PRO A 121 -15.09 -6.24 8.11
C PRO A 121 -14.57 -5.00 8.86
N ARG A 122 -13.85 -5.16 9.96
CA ARG A 122 -13.29 -4.05 10.74
C ARG A 122 -12.28 -3.19 9.97
N LEU A 123 -11.63 -3.74 8.93
CA LEU A 123 -10.69 -3.00 8.07
C LEU A 123 -11.41 -2.15 7.03
N PHE A 124 -12.69 -2.44 6.76
CA PHE A 124 -13.49 -1.77 5.73
C PHE A 124 -14.43 -0.73 6.32
N LYS A 125 -13.87 0.26 7.03
CA LYS A 125 -14.66 1.39 7.53
C LYS A 125 -15.31 2.13 6.36
N GLU A 126 -16.64 2.31 6.42
CA GLU A 126 -17.45 2.93 5.36
C GLU A 126 -17.18 2.29 3.96
N PRO A 127 -17.49 1.01 3.76
CA PRO A 127 -17.18 0.30 2.52
C PRO A 127 -17.85 0.91 1.28
N ASP A 128 -18.99 1.58 1.46
CA ASP A 128 -19.69 2.30 0.38
C ASP A 128 -18.90 3.51 -0.15
N SER A 129 -17.86 3.95 0.55
CA SER A 129 -16.95 5.00 0.08
C SER A 129 -15.99 4.55 -1.03
N ILE A 130 -15.90 3.25 -1.29
CA ILE A 130 -15.01 2.68 -2.31
C ILE A 130 -15.60 2.90 -3.70
N PRO A 131 -14.94 3.65 -4.60
CA PRO A 131 -15.51 3.97 -5.91
C PRO A 131 -15.47 2.81 -6.92
N GLY A 132 -14.81 1.72 -6.58
CA GLY A 132 -14.60 0.56 -7.44
C GLY A 132 -13.17 0.01 -7.33
N LEU A 133 -12.79 -0.87 -8.26
CA LEU A 133 -11.44 -1.43 -8.29
C LEU A 133 -10.39 -0.37 -8.62
N THR A 134 -9.23 -0.50 -8.01
CA THR A 134 -8.07 0.35 -8.26
C THR A 134 -7.33 -0.11 -9.51
N TRP A 135 -6.97 0.83 -10.39
CA TRP A 135 -6.29 0.55 -11.65
C TRP A 135 -4.90 1.19 -11.71
N PRO A 136 -3.82 0.41 -11.57
CA PRO A 136 -2.48 0.91 -11.80
C PRO A 136 -2.30 1.42 -13.24
N GLN A 137 -1.73 2.62 -13.41
CA GLN A 137 -1.45 3.22 -14.71
C GLN A 137 -0.07 2.81 -15.24
N VAL A 138 0.90 2.63 -14.34
CA VAL A 138 2.24 2.18 -14.68
C VAL A 138 2.44 0.76 -14.17
N THR A 139 2.87 -0.14 -15.06
CA THR A 139 3.17 -1.52 -14.69
C THR A 139 4.53 -1.94 -15.20
N PHE A 140 5.20 -2.83 -14.47
CA PHE A 140 6.47 -3.42 -14.84
C PHE A 140 6.47 -4.93 -14.63
N LYS A 141 7.45 -5.65 -15.21
CA LYS A 141 7.57 -7.10 -15.07
C LYS A 141 8.56 -7.50 -13.98
N ASP A 142 9.78 -6.98 -14.05
CA ASP A 142 10.88 -7.44 -13.21
C ASP A 142 11.34 -6.38 -12.22
N ARG A 143 11.64 -5.18 -12.71
CA ARG A 143 12.19 -4.07 -11.90
C ARG A 143 11.73 -2.72 -12.46
N LEU A 144 11.53 -1.77 -11.54
CA LEU A 144 11.33 -0.36 -11.85
C LEU A 144 12.04 0.47 -10.81
N THR A 145 12.76 1.50 -11.22
CA THR A 145 13.43 2.45 -10.33
C THR A 145 12.70 3.77 -10.35
N ILE A 146 12.47 4.34 -9.18
CA ILE A 146 11.94 5.69 -8.99
C ILE A 146 13.07 6.55 -8.44
N GLU A 147 13.51 7.53 -9.23
CA GLU A 147 14.44 8.55 -8.76
C GLU A 147 13.72 9.50 -7.79
N LEU A 148 14.23 9.62 -6.58
CA LEU A 148 13.59 10.40 -5.51
C LEU A 148 13.98 11.89 -5.55
N GLY A 149 15.00 12.25 -6.34
CA GLY A 149 15.50 13.61 -6.49
C GLY A 149 16.46 14.05 -5.41
N GLY A 150 17.20 15.12 -5.68
CA GLY A 150 18.21 15.66 -4.76
C GLY A 150 19.21 14.61 -4.29
N ASP A 151 19.44 14.58 -3.00
CA ASP A 151 20.30 13.59 -2.34
C ASP A 151 19.52 12.37 -1.81
N ARG A 152 18.22 12.27 -2.09
CA ARG A 152 17.36 11.18 -1.57
C ARG A 152 17.67 9.82 -2.22
N GLY A 153 18.35 9.80 -3.37
CA GLY A 153 18.69 8.57 -4.10
C GLY A 153 17.49 7.96 -4.81
N GLN A 154 17.37 6.65 -4.80
CA GLN A 154 16.38 5.92 -5.57
C GLN A 154 15.62 4.88 -4.74
N LEU A 155 14.38 4.62 -5.13
CA LEU A 155 13.56 3.51 -4.65
C LEU A 155 13.47 2.46 -5.74
N GLU A 156 13.84 1.23 -5.44
CA GLU A 156 13.74 0.10 -6.34
C GLU A 156 12.49 -0.74 -6.04
N LEU A 157 11.65 -0.91 -7.04
CA LEU A 157 10.53 -1.85 -7.01
C LEU A 157 10.95 -3.12 -7.72
N GLN A 158 10.89 -4.28 -7.05
CA GLN A 158 11.43 -5.53 -7.58
C GLN A 158 10.41 -6.66 -7.47
N PHE A 159 10.22 -7.40 -8.57
CA PHE A 159 9.55 -8.69 -8.56
C PHE A 159 10.59 -9.79 -8.32
N LEU A 160 10.54 -10.43 -7.16
CA LEU A 160 11.49 -11.46 -6.77
C LEU A 160 10.98 -12.90 -7.01
N GLY A 161 9.88 -13.01 -7.74
CA GLY A 161 9.18 -14.27 -7.97
C GLY A 161 7.84 -14.32 -7.24
N ARG A 162 7.15 -15.46 -7.35
CA ARG A 162 5.87 -15.67 -6.67
C ARG A 162 6.08 -15.71 -5.15
N GLY A 163 5.41 -14.82 -4.46
CA GLY A 163 5.37 -14.75 -3.01
C GLY A 163 3.99 -15.15 -2.46
N HIS A 164 3.38 -14.26 -1.70
CA HIS A 164 2.04 -14.39 -1.17
C HIS A 164 0.97 -14.47 -2.28
N THR A 165 1.15 -13.68 -3.34
CA THR A 165 0.41 -13.77 -4.60
C THR A 165 1.38 -14.03 -5.77
N ALA A 166 0.85 -14.13 -7.00
CA ALA A 166 1.70 -14.33 -8.17
C ALA A 166 2.33 -13.00 -8.68
N GLY A 167 1.95 -11.87 -8.11
CA GLY A 167 2.40 -10.55 -8.58
C GLY A 167 3.12 -9.70 -7.54
N ASP A 168 3.49 -10.30 -6.41
CA ASP A 168 4.09 -9.57 -5.29
C ASP A 168 5.39 -8.88 -5.71
N ILE A 169 5.53 -7.66 -5.24
CA ILE A 169 6.78 -6.91 -5.37
C ILE A 169 7.24 -6.44 -3.99
N VAL A 170 8.51 -6.13 -3.90
CA VAL A 170 9.10 -5.43 -2.77
C VAL A 170 9.54 -4.04 -3.20
N ALA A 171 9.55 -3.11 -2.26
CA ALA A 171 10.06 -1.76 -2.46
C ALA A 171 11.30 -1.59 -1.57
N TRP A 172 12.48 -1.52 -2.21
CA TRP A 172 13.77 -1.44 -1.54
C TRP A 172 14.32 -0.01 -1.60
N TYR A 173 14.52 0.58 -0.42
CA TYR A 173 15.17 1.88 -0.27
C TYR A 173 16.57 1.72 0.28
N ASP A 174 17.56 1.69 -0.61
CA ASP A 174 18.94 1.34 -0.27
C ASP A 174 19.60 2.35 0.67
N ARG A 175 19.31 3.65 0.54
CA ARG A 175 19.89 4.70 1.38
C ARG A 175 19.77 4.40 2.88
N HIS A 176 18.62 3.92 3.30
CA HIS A 176 18.33 3.63 4.72
C HIS A 176 18.14 2.13 5.01
N LYS A 177 18.38 1.26 4.02
CA LYS A 177 18.22 -0.20 4.14
C LYS A 177 16.81 -0.60 4.61
N VAL A 178 15.80 0.10 4.11
CA VAL A 178 14.39 -0.17 4.41
C VAL A 178 13.76 -0.95 3.27
N LEU A 179 13.00 -1.97 3.64
CA LEU A 179 12.24 -2.82 2.72
C LEU A 179 10.75 -2.80 3.11
N PHE A 180 9.90 -2.56 2.12
CA PHE A 180 8.45 -2.71 2.24
C PHE A 180 7.96 -3.85 1.35
#